data_79b59270a8c5bb75c61d8bfe5f18e104
#
_entry.id   79b59270a8c5bb75c61d8bfe5f18e104
#
_cell.length_a   1.000
_cell.length_b   1.000
_cell.length_c   1.000
_cell.angle_alpha   90.00
_cell.angle_beta   90.00
_cell.angle_gamma   90.00
#
_symmetry.space_group_name_H-M   'P 1'
#
loop_
_entity.id
_entity.type
_entity.pdbx_description
1 polymer ?
#
loop_
_entity_poly.entity_id
_entity_poly.type
_entity_poly.pdbx_seq_one_letter_code
_entity_poly.pdbx_strand_id
1 'polypeptide(L)'
;MLGHHYVLCSLGVNMNENVEIERRFLIDGRKDKPWQGGKHIEIQQYYLSEVTYGNGVVTWGGQALVEDGRDFTDIATWRIRSLFDGTKFKTILTAKGKRAGAIATEYEWELTPKVMDNLNLEGLPTVIKTRYLWNGEDGLLWEVDEFEGSLAGLVIAEVELEREDQEVIIPLWVGLELTHLKGWSNAALADMLDQA
;
A
#
# COMPACT_ATOMS: atom_id res chain seq x y z
N MET A 1 -6.53 -0.22 30.04
CA MET A 1 -5.92 0.68 29.05
C MET A 1 -5.18 -0.20 28.06
N LEU A 2 -5.87 -0.64 27.00
CA LEU A 2 -5.31 -1.50 25.98
C LEU A 2 -4.95 -0.60 24.79
N GLY A 3 -3.64 -0.41 24.59
CA GLY A 3 -3.13 0.29 23.42
C GLY A 3 -3.43 -0.52 22.16
N HIS A 4 -4.31 -0.01 21.33
CA HIS A 4 -4.56 -0.60 20.02
C HIS A 4 -3.35 -0.28 19.13
N HIS A 5 -2.51 -1.27 18.92
CA HIS A 5 -1.55 -1.28 17.84
C HIS A 5 -2.34 -1.40 16.53
N TYR A 6 -2.47 -0.29 15.82
CA TYR A 6 -2.84 -0.35 14.41
C TYR A 6 -1.59 -0.75 13.64
N VAL A 7 -1.27 -2.00 13.68
CA VAL A 7 -0.49 -2.64 12.63
C VAL A 7 -1.51 -2.92 11.54
N LEU A 8 -1.35 -2.33 10.38
CA LEU A 8 -1.93 -2.82 9.15
C LEU A 8 -1.23 -4.15 8.85
N CYS A 9 -1.59 -5.16 9.57
CA CYS A 9 -1.15 -6.52 9.38
C CYS A 9 -2.37 -7.40 9.61
N SER A 10 -2.69 -8.16 8.60
CA SER A 10 -3.65 -9.24 8.61
C SER A 10 -3.73 -9.94 9.97
N LEU A 11 -4.88 -9.84 10.64
CA LEU A 11 -5.28 -10.77 11.69
C LEU A 11 -5.76 -12.06 11.02
N GLY A 12 -4.83 -12.82 10.48
CA GLY A 12 -5.10 -14.14 9.91
C GLY A 12 -3.89 -15.04 10.11
N VAL A 13 -3.97 -15.97 11.04
CA VAL A 13 -3.03 -17.09 11.18
C VAL A 13 -3.13 -17.91 9.89
N ASN A 14 -2.11 -17.87 9.02
CA ASN A 14 -1.72 -19.06 8.25
C ASN A 14 -0.49 -18.87 7.36
N MET A 15 0.32 -19.82 7.38
CA MET A 15 1.31 -20.50 6.52
C MET A 15 1.92 -19.78 5.28
N ASN A 16 1.60 -18.48 5.04
CA ASN A 16 2.31 -17.58 4.14
C ASN A 16 2.23 -16.15 4.71
N GLU A 17 3.05 -15.86 5.69
CA GLU A 17 3.09 -14.54 6.37
C GLU A 17 3.32 -13.35 5.42
N ASN A 18 3.52 -13.58 4.12
CA ASN A 18 3.86 -12.57 3.14
C ASN A 18 3.00 -12.63 1.88
N VAL A 19 1.80 -13.21 1.95
CA VAL A 19 0.84 -13.25 0.83
C VAL A 19 -0.30 -12.29 1.13
N GLU A 20 -0.50 -11.33 0.23
CA GLU A 20 -1.61 -10.39 0.22
C GLU A 20 -2.60 -10.79 -0.88
N ILE A 21 -3.88 -10.86 -0.53
CA ILE A 21 -4.98 -11.11 -1.47
C ILE A 21 -5.91 -9.92 -1.40
N GLU A 22 -5.99 -9.10 -2.45
CA GLU A 22 -6.82 -7.90 -2.45
C GLU A 22 -7.68 -7.79 -3.72
N ARG A 23 -8.89 -7.26 -3.56
CA ARG A 23 -9.70 -6.78 -4.67
C ARG A 23 -9.68 -5.26 -4.70
N ARG A 24 -9.66 -4.70 -5.89
CA ARG A 24 -9.51 -3.27 -6.13
C ARG A 24 -10.62 -2.74 -7.04
N PHE A 25 -11.11 -1.54 -6.73
CA PHE A 25 -12.27 -0.95 -7.42
C PHE A 25 -12.07 0.54 -7.69
N LEU A 26 -12.49 0.99 -8.86
CA LEU A 26 -12.60 2.41 -9.18
C LEU A 26 -13.89 2.96 -8.58
N ILE A 27 -13.81 4.16 -7.98
CA ILE A 27 -14.94 4.82 -7.34
C ILE A 27 -15.27 6.12 -8.07
N ASP A 28 -16.55 6.43 -8.22
CA ASP A 28 -16.99 7.74 -8.69
C ASP A 28 -16.94 8.76 -7.55
N GLY A 29 -15.81 9.44 -7.44
CA GLY A 29 -15.56 10.43 -6.38
C GLY A 29 -16.48 11.67 -6.39
N ARG A 30 -17.40 11.79 -7.37
CA ARG A 30 -18.41 12.87 -7.46
C ARG A 30 -19.67 12.57 -6.66
N LYS A 31 -19.88 11.31 -6.27
CA LYS A 31 -21.02 10.85 -5.47
C LYS A 31 -20.77 11.01 -3.98
N ASP A 32 -21.75 10.61 -3.18
CA ASP A 32 -21.63 10.57 -1.73
C ASP A 32 -20.42 9.72 -1.32
N LYS A 33 -19.69 10.20 -0.32
CA LYS A 33 -18.44 9.61 0.17
C LYS A 33 -18.61 9.13 1.63
N PRO A 34 -19.31 8.01 1.85
CA PRO A 34 -19.62 7.54 3.20
C PRO A 34 -18.38 7.17 4.01
N TRP A 35 -17.27 6.87 3.35
CA TRP A 35 -15.99 6.56 3.99
C TRP A 35 -15.33 7.75 4.69
N GLN A 36 -15.61 9.01 4.27
CA GLN A 36 -14.97 10.21 4.83
C GLN A 36 -15.33 10.49 6.30
N GLY A 37 -16.38 9.86 6.83
CA GLY A 37 -16.70 9.92 8.26
C GLY A 37 -15.82 9.02 9.14
N GLY A 38 -14.96 8.19 8.55
CA GLY A 38 -14.08 7.25 9.24
C GLY A 38 -12.72 7.81 9.60
N LYS A 39 -11.86 6.92 10.10
CA LYS A 39 -10.44 7.24 10.31
C LYS A 39 -9.76 7.41 8.96
N HIS A 40 -8.78 8.31 8.91
CA HIS A 40 -7.97 8.49 7.72
C HIS A 40 -6.47 8.53 8.05
N ILE A 41 -5.66 8.28 7.03
CA ILE A 41 -4.20 8.27 7.08
C ILE A 41 -3.73 9.03 5.84
N GLU A 42 -2.91 10.04 6.03
CA GLU A 42 -2.20 10.70 4.94
C GLU A 42 -1.00 9.83 4.54
N ILE A 43 -0.84 9.58 3.25
CA ILE A 43 0.17 8.68 2.72
C ILE A 43 0.92 9.37 1.60
N GLN A 44 2.25 9.41 1.72
CA GLN A 44 3.15 9.74 0.64
C GLN A 44 4.06 8.54 0.39
N GLN A 45 4.06 8.02 -0.84
CA GLN A 45 4.83 6.84 -1.19
C GLN A 45 5.75 7.12 -2.37
N TYR A 46 7.01 6.70 -2.20
CA TYR A 46 8.11 6.88 -3.12
C TYR A 46 8.54 5.54 -3.69
N TYR A 47 8.69 5.44 -4.99
CA TYR A 47 9.08 4.20 -5.67
C TYR A 47 10.58 4.19 -5.94
N LEU A 48 11.23 3.12 -5.47
CA LEU A 48 12.68 2.97 -5.55
C LEU A 48 13.06 2.11 -6.75
N SER A 49 14.00 2.59 -7.55
CA SER A 49 14.73 1.81 -8.55
C SER A 49 16.07 1.34 -7.96
N GLU A 50 16.67 0.32 -8.58
CA GLU A 50 18.03 -0.15 -8.26
C GLU A 50 18.23 -0.55 -6.79
N VAL A 51 17.18 -1.03 -6.12
CA VAL A 51 17.33 -1.64 -4.80
C VAL A 51 18.08 -2.96 -4.95
N THR A 52 19.07 -3.17 -4.10
CA THR A 52 19.87 -4.39 -4.06
C THR A 52 19.66 -5.13 -2.75
N TYR A 53 19.73 -6.46 -2.83
CA TYR A 53 19.70 -7.34 -1.68
C TYR A 53 20.87 -8.31 -1.74
N GLY A 54 21.61 -8.40 -0.66
CA GLY A 54 22.74 -9.31 -0.54
C GLY A 54 23.23 -9.43 0.90
N ASN A 55 23.68 -10.64 1.26
CA ASN A 55 24.18 -10.94 2.61
C ASN A 55 23.18 -10.58 3.74
N GLY A 56 21.87 -10.70 3.49
CA GLY A 56 20.85 -10.38 4.47
C GLY A 56 20.57 -8.88 4.63
N VAL A 57 21.02 -8.03 3.71
CA VAL A 57 20.85 -6.56 3.78
C VAL A 57 20.16 -6.05 2.53
N VAL A 58 19.09 -5.28 2.70
CA VAL A 58 18.48 -4.50 1.64
C VAL A 58 19.15 -3.13 1.58
N THR A 59 19.65 -2.75 0.41
CA THR A 59 20.44 -1.52 0.21
C THR A 59 19.87 -0.70 -0.94
N TRP A 60 19.81 0.61 -0.78
CA TRP A 60 19.44 1.56 -1.82
C TRP A 60 20.31 2.82 -1.75
N GLY A 61 20.80 3.32 -2.89
CA GLY A 61 21.65 4.49 -2.96
C GLY A 61 22.94 4.37 -2.11
N GLY A 62 23.43 3.14 -1.90
CA GLY A 62 24.58 2.87 -1.04
C GLY A 62 24.28 2.86 0.46
N GLN A 63 23.01 3.06 0.87
CA GLN A 63 22.57 3.03 2.27
C GLN A 63 21.88 1.71 2.59
N ALA A 64 22.25 1.08 3.70
CA ALA A 64 21.53 -0.05 4.25
C ALA A 64 20.16 0.42 4.80
N LEU A 65 19.08 -0.15 4.27
CA LEU A 65 17.71 0.17 4.70
C LEU A 65 17.27 -0.74 5.84
N VAL A 66 17.39 -2.05 5.63
CA VAL A 66 17.00 -3.08 6.60
C VAL A 66 17.91 -4.29 6.52
N GLU A 67 18.02 -5.00 7.63
CA GLU A 67 18.64 -6.32 7.70
C GLU A 67 17.54 -7.38 7.83
N ASP A 68 17.55 -8.36 6.93
CA ASP A 68 16.60 -9.45 6.94
C ASP A 68 17.22 -10.70 6.28
N GLY A 69 17.22 -11.80 6.99
CA GLY A 69 17.83 -13.04 6.53
C GLY A 69 16.96 -13.89 5.59
N ARG A 70 15.76 -13.42 5.27
CA ARG A 70 14.86 -14.11 4.31
C ARG A 70 15.40 -13.97 2.90
N ASP A 71 15.03 -14.90 2.03
CA ASP A 71 15.34 -14.82 0.61
C ASP A 71 14.22 -14.07 -0.11
N PHE A 72 14.57 -12.98 -0.79
CA PHE A 72 13.64 -12.14 -1.55
C PHE A 72 13.84 -12.38 -3.04
N THR A 73 13.11 -13.34 -3.57
CA THR A 73 13.07 -13.60 -5.01
C THR A 73 11.86 -12.93 -5.64
N ASP A 74 11.98 -12.55 -6.91
CA ASP A 74 10.87 -12.03 -7.74
C ASP A 74 10.18 -10.76 -7.22
N ILE A 75 10.89 -9.90 -6.50
CA ILE A 75 10.39 -8.58 -6.14
C ILE A 75 10.24 -7.72 -7.40
N ALA A 76 9.02 -7.24 -7.63
CA ALA A 76 8.70 -6.38 -8.77
C ALA A 76 8.76 -4.89 -8.41
N THR A 77 8.50 -4.53 -7.14
CA THR A 77 8.38 -3.13 -6.71
C THR A 77 8.95 -2.95 -5.31
N TRP A 78 9.73 -1.89 -5.15
CA TRP A 78 10.18 -1.38 -3.85
C TRP A 78 9.62 0.01 -3.64
N ARG A 79 9.08 0.28 -2.45
CA ARG A 79 8.58 1.62 -2.11
C ARG A 79 8.86 1.97 -0.65
N ILE A 80 9.03 3.25 -0.37
CA ILE A 80 8.98 3.81 0.97
C ILE A 80 7.66 4.54 1.12
N ARG A 81 6.93 4.29 2.21
CA ARG A 81 5.68 4.98 2.55
C ARG A 81 5.86 5.79 3.83
N SER A 82 5.62 7.08 3.78
CA SER A 82 5.42 7.92 4.96
C SER A 82 3.93 7.99 5.26
N LEU A 83 3.55 7.66 6.48
CA LEU A 83 2.18 7.56 6.96
C LEU A 83 1.99 8.53 8.11
N PHE A 84 0.90 9.32 8.10
CA PHE A 84 0.52 10.19 9.19
C PHE A 84 -0.95 9.97 9.56
N ASP A 85 -1.23 9.57 10.80
CA ASP A 85 -2.58 9.26 11.30
C ASP A 85 -3.25 10.42 12.04
N GLY A 86 -2.72 11.63 11.87
CA GLY A 86 -3.12 12.83 12.61
C GLY A 86 -2.36 13.03 13.94
N THR A 87 -1.60 12.02 14.38
CA THR A 87 -0.84 12.08 15.65
C THR A 87 0.59 11.60 15.53
N LYS A 88 0.82 10.57 14.73
CA LYS A 88 2.13 9.90 14.59
C LYS A 88 2.53 9.76 13.15
N PHE A 89 3.83 9.93 12.91
CA PHE A 89 4.48 9.53 11.67
C PHE A 89 5.04 8.13 11.79
N LYS A 90 4.88 7.36 10.73
CA LYS A 90 5.48 6.05 10.55
C LYS A 90 6.04 5.95 9.15
N THR A 91 7.18 5.32 8.96
CA THR A 91 7.76 5.09 7.64
C THR A 91 7.97 3.60 7.44
N ILE A 92 7.46 3.08 6.32
CA ILE A 92 7.48 1.66 5.97
C ILE A 92 8.22 1.48 4.65
N LEU A 93 9.23 0.62 4.63
CA LEU A 93 9.76 0.03 3.41
C LEU A 93 8.88 -1.18 3.04
N THR A 94 8.45 -1.24 1.79
CA THR A 94 7.67 -2.35 1.25
C THR A 94 8.38 -2.95 0.05
N ALA A 95 8.50 -4.28 0.02
CA ALA A 95 8.88 -5.06 -1.15
C ALA A 95 7.67 -5.88 -1.61
N LYS A 96 7.23 -5.67 -2.86
CA LYS A 96 6.06 -6.35 -3.42
C LYS A 96 6.46 -7.19 -4.63
N GLY A 97 6.09 -8.45 -4.63
CA GLY A 97 6.29 -9.37 -5.74
C GLY A 97 5.36 -9.09 -6.92
N LYS A 98 5.54 -9.85 -7.99
CA LYS A 98 4.63 -9.79 -9.14
C LYS A 98 3.24 -10.24 -8.74
N ARG A 99 2.23 -9.45 -9.12
CA ARG A 99 0.82 -9.77 -8.89
C ARG A 99 0.35 -10.83 -9.90
N ALA A 100 -0.38 -11.84 -9.40
CA ALA A 100 -1.12 -12.81 -10.19
C ALA A 100 -2.61 -12.76 -9.77
N GLY A 101 -3.45 -12.10 -10.56
CA GLY A 101 -4.85 -11.85 -10.18
C GLY A 101 -4.95 -10.95 -8.95
N ALA A 102 -5.60 -11.44 -7.90
CA ALA A 102 -5.71 -10.76 -6.61
C ALA A 102 -4.47 -10.93 -5.72
N ILE A 103 -3.60 -11.92 -6.00
CA ILE A 103 -2.52 -12.37 -5.11
C ILE A 103 -1.20 -11.67 -5.42
N ALA A 104 -0.49 -11.21 -4.38
CA ALA A 104 0.90 -10.77 -4.44
C ALA A 104 1.65 -11.17 -3.17
N THR A 105 2.97 -11.35 -3.27
CA THR A 105 3.84 -11.43 -2.09
C THR A 105 4.15 -10.01 -1.62
N GLU A 106 4.08 -9.75 -0.32
CA GLU A 106 4.44 -8.45 0.25
C GLU A 106 5.26 -8.61 1.53
N TYR A 107 6.34 -7.84 1.64
CA TYR A 107 7.19 -7.75 2.82
C TYR A 107 7.25 -6.30 3.28
N GLU A 108 7.15 -6.08 4.59
CA GLU A 108 7.16 -4.74 5.16
C GLU A 108 8.14 -4.64 6.34
N TRP A 109 8.81 -3.49 6.44
CA TRP A 109 9.71 -3.14 7.53
C TRP A 109 9.50 -1.70 7.93
N GLU A 110 9.42 -1.43 9.21
CA GLU A 110 9.41 -0.07 9.71
C GLU A 110 10.83 0.50 9.66
N LEU A 111 11.00 1.62 8.96
CA LEU A 111 12.27 2.33 8.90
C LEU A 111 12.43 3.28 10.10
N THR A 112 13.63 3.28 10.68
CA THR A 112 13.93 4.22 11.76
C THR A 112 14.18 5.63 11.22
N PRO A 113 13.93 6.68 12.02
CA PRO A 113 14.27 8.05 11.63
C PRO A 113 15.72 8.20 11.17
N LYS A 114 16.66 7.51 11.84
CA LYS A 114 18.08 7.51 11.47
C LYS A 114 18.35 7.03 10.05
N VAL A 115 17.60 6.04 9.56
CA VAL A 115 17.71 5.58 8.17
C VAL A 115 17.16 6.65 7.25
N MET A 116 15.97 7.19 7.57
CA MET A 116 15.29 8.20 6.77
C MET A 116 16.11 9.49 6.60
N ASP A 117 16.79 9.95 7.64
CA ASP A 117 17.61 11.16 7.62
C ASP A 117 18.77 11.12 6.59
N ASN A 118 19.14 9.91 6.14
CA ASN A 118 20.22 9.70 5.17
C ASN A 118 19.72 9.41 3.74
N LEU A 119 18.41 9.41 3.52
CA LEU A 119 17.84 9.12 2.20
C LEU A 119 17.45 10.41 1.48
N ASN A 120 17.84 10.50 0.22
CA ASN A 120 17.33 11.53 -0.68
C ASN A 120 16.19 10.95 -1.52
N LEU A 121 14.95 11.33 -1.19
CA LEU A 121 13.75 10.89 -1.89
C LEU A 121 13.26 11.89 -2.96
N GLU A 122 13.99 13.01 -3.14
CA GLU A 122 13.64 14.04 -4.12
C GLU A 122 13.77 13.49 -5.55
N GLY A 123 12.78 13.81 -6.39
CA GLY A 123 12.77 13.40 -7.80
C GLY A 123 12.34 11.95 -8.04
N LEU A 124 11.99 11.19 -6.99
CA LEU A 124 11.46 9.83 -7.18
C LEU A 124 10.00 9.84 -7.66
N PRO A 125 9.59 8.84 -8.47
CA PRO A 125 8.19 8.63 -8.78
C PRO A 125 7.37 8.55 -7.48
N THR A 126 6.36 9.44 -7.34
CA THR A 126 5.69 9.65 -6.07
C THR A 126 4.17 9.63 -6.23
N VAL A 127 3.48 8.99 -5.29
CA VAL A 127 2.03 9.03 -5.15
C VAL A 127 1.67 9.60 -3.79
N ILE A 128 0.76 10.58 -3.78
CA ILE A 128 0.20 11.20 -2.58
C ILE A 128 -1.27 10.89 -2.52
N LYS A 129 -1.77 10.47 -1.36
CA LYS A 129 -3.17 10.11 -1.16
C LYS A 129 -3.57 10.22 0.31
N THR A 130 -4.87 10.42 0.53
CA THR A 130 -5.50 10.20 1.83
C THR A 130 -6.25 8.89 1.80
N ARG A 131 -5.92 7.97 2.70
CA ARG A 131 -6.57 6.67 2.86
C ARG A 131 -7.59 6.74 3.98
N TYR A 132 -8.83 6.45 3.65
CA TYR A 132 -9.92 6.30 4.61
C TYR A 132 -10.17 4.83 4.91
N LEU A 133 -10.47 4.52 6.17
CA LEU A 133 -10.80 3.18 6.65
C LEU A 133 -12.30 3.07 6.86
N TRP A 134 -12.97 2.19 6.13
CA TRP A 134 -14.41 2.00 6.19
C TRP A 134 -14.76 0.52 6.40
N ASN A 135 -15.63 0.23 7.38
CA ASN A 135 -16.06 -1.15 7.65
C ASN A 135 -17.29 -1.50 6.81
N GLY A 136 -17.20 -2.58 6.04
CA GLY A 136 -18.31 -3.16 5.29
C GLY A 136 -19.36 -3.81 6.20
N GLU A 137 -20.52 -4.12 5.63
CA GLU A 137 -21.61 -4.81 6.35
C GLU A 137 -21.22 -6.26 6.74
N ASP A 138 -20.30 -6.85 5.99
CA ASP A 138 -19.68 -8.16 6.22
C ASP A 138 -18.53 -8.12 7.24
N GLY A 139 -18.19 -6.94 7.74
CA GLY A 139 -17.11 -6.71 8.69
C GLY A 139 -15.73 -6.58 8.04
N LEU A 140 -15.62 -6.68 6.71
CA LEU A 140 -14.37 -6.47 6.01
C LEU A 140 -13.99 -4.99 6.03
N LEU A 141 -12.68 -4.73 6.16
CA LEU A 141 -12.15 -3.39 6.13
C LEU A 141 -11.88 -2.98 4.68
N TRP A 142 -12.50 -1.89 4.26
CA TRP A 142 -12.24 -1.23 2.99
C TRP A 142 -11.27 -0.08 3.20
N GLU A 143 -10.23 -0.04 2.40
CA GLU A 143 -9.27 1.04 2.31
C GLU A 143 -9.61 1.89 1.10
N VAL A 144 -10.08 3.12 1.31
CA VAL A 144 -10.48 4.02 0.22
C VAL A 144 -9.45 5.13 0.07
N ASP A 145 -8.72 5.09 -1.03
CA ASP A 145 -7.65 6.01 -1.36
C ASP A 145 -8.19 7.16 -2.23
N GLU A 146 -8.22 8.38 -1.69
CA GLU A 146 -8.42 9.61 -2.45
C GLU A 146 -7.05 10.17 -2.83
N PHE A 147 -6.75 10.16 -4.13
CA PHE A 147 -5.46 10.60 -4.64
C PHE A 147 -5.37 12.12 -4.73
N GLU A 148 -4.16 12.64 -4.59
CA GLU A 148 -3.84 14.06 -4.58
C GLU A 148 -2.83 14.43 -5.67
N GLY A 149 -2.51 15.73 -5.76
CA GLY A 149 -1.54 16.23 -6.75
C GLY A 149 -1.98 15.94 -8.18
N SER A 150 -1.11 15.36 -8.98
CA SER A 150 -1.36 15.05 -10.39
C SER A 150 -2.43 13.97 -10.61
N LEU A 151 -2.76 13.19 -9.58
CA LEU A 151 -3.83 12.18 -9.60
C LEU A 151 -5.11 12.66 -8.92
N ALA A 152 -5.22 13.94 -8.60
CA ALA A 152 -6.39 14.49 -7.89
C ALA A 152 -7.69 14.19 -8.63
N GLY A 153 -8.68 13.68 -7.88
CA GLY A 153 -9.97 13.24 -8.39
C GLY A 153 -10.07 11.74 -8.67
N LEU A 154 -8.96 11.02 -8.73
CA LEU A 154 -8.96 9.57 -8.73
C LEU A 154 -9.30 9.06 -7.31
N VAL A 155 -10.21 8.08 -7.24
CA VAL A 155 -10.53 7.38 -6.00
C VAL A 155 -10.53 5.88 -6.28
N ILE A 156 -9.74 5.14 -5.50
CA ILE A 156 -9.65 3.67 -5.58
C ILE A 156 -9.97 3.09 -4.20
N ALA A 157 -10.79 2.06 -4.16
CA ALA A 157 -11.04 1.29 -2.95
C ALA A 157 -10.41 -0.09 -3.07
N GLU A 158 -9.84 -0.57 -1.98
CA GLU A 158 -9.24 -1.90 -1.85
C GLU A 158 -9.88 -2.63 -0.67
N VAL A 159 -10.03 -3.94 -0.79
CA VAL A 159 -10.45 -4.83 0.30
C VAL A 159 -9.55 -6.04 0.32
N GLU A 160 -8.91 -6.29 1.47
CA GLU A 160 -8.06 -7.46 1.68
C GLU A 160 -8.93 -8.68 2.05
N LEU A 161 -8.52 -9.84 1.54
CA LEU A 161 -9.21 -11.11 1.69
C LEU A 161 -8.30 -12.16 2.31
N GLU A 162 -8.89 -13.09 3.05
CA GLU A 162 -8.16 -14.27 3.54
C GLU A 162 -7.97 -15.34 2.44
N ARG A 163 -8.86 -15.36 1.45
CA ARG A 163 -8.85 -16.29 0.31
C ARG A 163 -9.38 -15.62 -0.94
N GLU A 164 -8.92 -16.05 -2.11
CA GLU A 164 -9.36 -15.51 -3.42
C GLU A 164 -10.86 -15.69 -3.67
N ASP A 165 -11.46 -16.78 -3.16
CA ASP A 165 -12.87 -17.13 -3.30
C ASP A 165 -13.77 -16.59 -2.17
N GLN A 166 -13.22 -15.72 -1.31
CA GLN A 166 -13.99 -15.13 -0.22
C GLN A 166 -15.10 -14.23 -0.78
N GLU A 167 -16.32 -14.45 -0.30
CA GLU A 167 -17.46 -13.59 -0.62
C GLU A 167 -17.27 -12.21 0.01
N VAL A 168 -17.61 -11.16 -0.74
CA VAL A 168 -17.54 -9.76 -0.32
C VAL A 168 -18.87 -9.10 -0.61
N ILE A 169 -19.46 -8.47 0.39
CA ILE A 169 -20.63 -7.61 0.19
C ILE A 169 -20.18 -6.29 -0.40
N ILE A 170 -20.37 -6.12 -1.70
CA ILE A 170 -19.94 -4.92 -2.43
C ILE A 170 -20.83 -3.73 -2.06
N PRO A 171 -20.29 -2.66 -1.44
CA PRO A 171 -21.03 -1.47 -1.10
C PRO A 171 -21.62 -0.74 -2.34
N LEU A 172 -22.76 -0.08 -2.20
CA LEU A 172 -23.45 0.59 -3.32
C LEU A 172 -22.63 1.74 -3.96
N TRP A 173 -21.67 2.28 -3.25
CA TRP A 173 -20.79 3.34 -3.77
C TRP A 173 -19.60 2.81 -4.56
N VAL A 174 -19.34 1.50 -4.53
CA VAL A 174 -18.25 0.86 -5.28
C VAL A 174 -18.60 0.83 -6.77
N GLY A 175 -17.59 1.10 -7.61
CA GLY A 175 -17.73 1.13 -9.06
C GLY A 175 -17.08 -0.06 -9.75
N LEU A 176 -16.32 0.20 -10.82
CA LEU A 176 -15.71 -0.82 -11.67
C LEU A 176 -14.60 -1.57 -10.93
N GLU A 177 -14.63 -2.89 -10.97
CA GLU A 177 -13.55 -3.71 -10.45
C GLU A 177 -12.30 -3.63 -11.33
N LEU A 178 -11.16 -3.36 -10.70
CA LEU A 178 -9.85 -3.16 -11.33
C LEU A 178 -8.87 -4.32 -11.05
N THR A 179 -9.24 -5.30 -10.26
CA THR A 179 -8.35 -6.38 -9.72
C THR A 179 -7.51 -7.03 -10.81
N HIS A 180 -8.11 -7.32 -11.97
CA HIS A 180 -7.44 -7.99 -13.10
C HIS A 180 -6.99 -7.03 -14.20
N LEU A 181 -7.18 -5.71 -14.03
CA LEU A 181 -6.78 -4.72 -15.02
C LEU A 181 -5.36 -4.22 -14.76
N LYS A 182 -4.55 -4.24 -15.81
CA LYS A 182 -3.17 -3.71 -15.77
C LYS A 182 -3.19 -2.18 -15.71
N GLY A 183 -2.15 -1.60 -15.10
CA GLY A 183 -1.96 -0.14 -15.08
C GLY A 183 -2.67 0.59 -13.92
N TRP A 184 -3.40 -0.12 -13.04
CA TRP A 184 -4.14 0.47 -11.93
C TRP A 184 -3.48 0.25 -10.55
N SER A 185 -2.25 -0.29 -10.53
CA SER A 185 -1.49 -0.32 -9.28
C SER A 185 -0.89 1.06 -8.97
N ASN A 186 -0.68 1.36 -7.69
CA ASN A 186 -0.03 2.60 -7.29
C ASN A 186 1.36 2.77 -7.94
N ALA A 187 2.10 1.67 -8.18
CA ALA A 187 3.36 1.68 -8.92
C ALA A 187 3.16 2.13 -10.38
N ALA A 188 2.19 1.54 -11.09
CA ALA A 188 1.90 1.91 -12.46
C ALA A 188 1.40 3.35 -12.59
N LEU A 189 0.64 3.85 -11.61
CA LEU A 189 0.23 5.26 -11.55
C LEU A 189 1.44 6.19 -11.33
N ALA A 190 2.37 5.82 -10.46
CA ALA A 190 3.60 6.57 -10.25
C ALA A 190 4.46 6.61 -11.52
N ASP A 191 4.65 5.47 -12.17
CA ASP A 191 5.42 5.38 -13.43
C ASP A 191 4.80 6.24 -14.55
N MET A 192 3.46 6.32 -14.62
CA MET A 192 2.77 7.20 -15.56
C MET A 192 3.10 8.69 -15.31
N LEU A 193 3.20 9.09 -14.05
CA LEU A 193 3.50 10.48 -13.68
C LEU A 193 4.96 10.84 -13.97
N ASP A 194 5.88 9.89 -13.87
CA ASP A 194 7.31 10.09 -14.13
C ASP A 194 7.60 10.26 -15.63
N GLN A 195 6.71 9.77 -16.49
CA GLN A 195 6.81 9.84 -17.95
C GLN A 195 6.09 11.06 -18.57
N ALA A 196 5.35 11.82 -17.77
CA ALA A 196 4.51 12.95 -18.21
C ALA A 196 5.26 14.28 -18.07
#